data_0c6edc9f9bd33994d70f794955e25506
#
_entry.id   0c6edc9f9bd33994d70f794955e25506
#
_cell.length_a   1.000
_cell.length_b   1.000
_cell.length_c   1.000
_cell.angle_alpha   90.00
_cell.angle_beta   90.00
_cell.angle_gamma   90.00
#
_symmetry.space_group_name_H-M   'P 1'
#
loop_
_entity.id
_entity.type
_entity.pdbx_description
1 polymer ?
#
loop_
_entity_poly.entity_id
_entity_poly.type
_entity_poly.pdbx_seq_one_letter_code
_entity_poly.pdbx_strand_id
1 'polypeptide(L)'
;MMKLGMDTRELYPEVSKLYFERIEDYFPPASTMLATFYMDKDDEMYEKYCLKAANQGENIAKKSLAIFYAKNNNEEKMLEWYNKLDDKEDYDVLAYMSNYYMFQDNYDKVKEINFTILKNKKDDKYAPNCLGDAYFVEDDFENSEKYYKMALENGSPDSKDKLFNLYQTTGNIEKFRELIEKDETKRGEDLLSLGNLYFHKKDYKMAEKWYLESEKLGFLEAKYNLGYVYYEIGNFEKAEKYFQEVIEKVPHLKESAIEKLINVYNSQANVYLTSGDFDKAEKYLKILVEKYGIKECYYNLAVINRQKGNIEKYKEYILKGIEFGDNECMFSYALFVYSETGKYTEEVDMWLKKAAEKDHVDAMYELGLFASEQNRIEDSKKWYKKAIRKGHTTAMNNLANIYEEEGNKREALKLYFKSAEKGNPLAFFNLGNYYEENNNIELAKEYYGKVLDSLKGYPTCKIEQEALAKLKKLQNNSELKNN
;
A
#
# COMPACT_ATOMS: atom_id res chain seq x y z
N MET A 1 7.34 71.42 5.58
CA MET A 1 8.45 70.45 5.63
C MET A 1 7.95 68.97 5.54
N MET A 2 6.94 68.56 6.29
CA MET A 2 6.38 67.21 6.28
C MET A 2 5.87 66.78 4.88
N LYS A 3 5.18 67.68 4.17
CA LYS A 3 4.66 67.45 2.81
C LYS A 3 5.79 67.19 1.79
N LEU A 4 6.96 67.87 1.94
CA LEU A 4 8.11 67.70 1.09
C LEU A 4 8.77 66.31 1.25
N GLY A 5 8.89 65.81 2.49
CA GLY A 5 9.46 64.50 2.75
C GLY A 5 8.58 63.32 2.30
N MET A 6 7.25 63.48 2.32
CA MET A 6 6.30 62.50 1.83
C MET A 6 6.24 62.46 0.29
N ASP A 7 6.23 63.61 -0.35
CA ASP A 7 6.13 63.71 -1.82
C ASP A 7 7.43 63.25 -2.51
N THR A 8 8.60 63.26 -1.81
CA THR A 8 9.89 62.83 -2.37
C THR A 8 10.22 61.36 -2.09
N ARG A 9 9.41 60.67 -1.27
CA ARG A 9 9.71 59.28 -0.83
C ARG A 9 9.79 58.28 -1.96
N GLU A 10 8.96 58.42 -2.98
CA GLU A 10 8.96 57.54 -4.16
C GLU A 10 10.07 57.88 -5.18
N LEU A 11 10.38 59.19 -5.30
CA LEU A 11 11.36 59.70 -6.28
C LEU A 11 12.80 59.66 -5.73
N TYR A 12 12.98 59.94 -4.43
CA TYR A 12 14.29 60.08 -3.79
C TYR A 12 14.29 59.46 -2.39
N PRO A 13 14.24 58.13 -2.23
CA PRO A 13 14.13 57.45 -0.95
C PRO A 13 15.21 57.84 0.07
N GLU A 14 16.46 57.91 -0.39
CA GLU A 14 17.61 58.24 0.50
C GLU A 14 17.58 59.70 1.01
N VAL A 15 17.09 60.63 0.19
CA VAL A 15 16.93 62.00 0.60
C VAL A 15 15.83 62.15 1.64
N SER A 16 14.74 61.42 1.46
CA SER A 16 13.62 61.39 2.42
C SER A 16 14.05 60.77 3.74
N LYS A 17 14.85 59.72 3.71
CA LYS A 17 15.45 59.08 4.88
C LYS A 17 16.33 60.05 5.67
N LEU A 18 17.28 60.73 5.03
CA LEU A 18 18.14 61.75 5.67
C LEU A 18 17.33 62.91 6.27
N TYR A 19 16.22 63.27 5.64
CA TYR A 19 15.33 64.29 6.18
C TYR A 19 14.65 63.80 7.48
N PHE A 20 14.09 62.62 7.49
CA PHE A 20 13.43 62.05 8.66
C PHE A 20 14.43 61.77 9.79
N GLU A 21 15.66 61.38 9.52
CA GLU A 21 16.75 61.23 10.52
C GLU A 21 17.09 62.53 11.23
N ARG A 22 16.90 63.69 10.58
CA ARG A 22 17.16 65.00 11.20
C ARG A 22 16.06 65.50 12.12
N ILE A 23 14.83 65.02 11.94
CA ILE A 23 13.65 65.51 12.67
C ILE A 23 13.08 64.49 13.65
N GLU A 24 13.60 63.26 13.69
CA GLU A 24 13.03 62.13 14.46
C GLU A 24 12.91 62.39 15.96
N ASP A 25 13.83 63.21 16.54
CA ASP A 25 13.82 63.53 17.96
C ASP A 25 12.70 64.54 18.35
N TYR A 26 12.23 65.30 17.37
CA TYR A 26 11.25 66.36 17.58
C TYR A 26 9.88 66.04 16.97
N PHE A 27 9.82 65.01 16.14
CA PHE A 27 8.63 64.61 15.41
C PHE A 27 8.45 63.09 15.42
N PRO A 28 7.70 62.55 16.41
CA PRO A 28 7.53 61.09 16.58
C PRO A 28 7.17 60.31 15.31
N PRO A 29 6.26 60.80 14.42
CA PRO A 29 5.97 60.10 13.17
C PRO A 29 7.15 59.93 12.22
N ALA A 30 8.24 60.70 12.36
CA ALA A 30 9.46 60.54 11.57
C ALA A 30 10.14 59.20 11.86
N SER A 31 10.16 58.74 13.12
CA SER A 31 10.69 57.43 13.48
C SER A 31 9.86 56.29 12.87
N THR A 32 8.52 56.44 12.84
CA THR A 32 7.62 55.47 12.14
C THR A 32 7.92 55.45 10.63
N MET A 33 8.13 56.59 10.00
CA MET A 33 8.50 56.70 8.61
C MET A 33 9.87 56.07 8.33
N LEU A 34 10.87 56.28 9.20
CA LEU A 34 12.18 55.63 9.08
C LEU A 34 12.05 54.10 9.20
N ALA A 35 11.27 53.59 10.12
CA ALA A 35 11.01 52.18 10.22
C ALA A 35 10.53 51.59 8.87
N THR A 36 9.65 52.28 8.13
CA THR A 36 9.17 51.79 6.83
C THR A 36 10.24 51.68 5.76
N PHE A 37 11.38 52.37 5.86
CA PHE A 37 12.50 52.21 4.94
C PHE A 37 13.27 50.90 5.18
N TYR A 38 13.29 50.44 6.44
CA TYR A 38 14.02 49.27 6.84
C TYR A 38 13.15 47.99 6.86
N MET A 39 11.82 48.13 6.71
CA MET A 39 10.89 47.01 6.66
C MET A 39 11.33 46.02 5.54
N ASP A 40 11.44 44.73 5.88
CA ASP A 40 11.89 43.63 5.01
C ASP A 40 13.33 43.79 4.45
N LYS A 41 14.13 44.68 4.98
CA LYS A 41 15.54 44.93 4.55
C LYS A 41 16.53 44.80 5.69
N ASP A 42 16.20 45.30 6.89
CA ASP A 42 17.07 45.34 8.06
C ASP A 42 16.20 45.31 9.32
N ASP A 43 16.05 44.13 9.89
CA ASP A 43 15.19 43.90 11.05
C ASP A 43 15.69 44.64 12.30
N GLU A 44 17.00 44.80 12.49
CA GLU A 44 17.58 45.51 13.63
C GLU A 44 17.24 47.00 13.58
N MET A 45 17.40 47.61 12.42
CA MET A 45 17.07 49.03 12.23
C MET A 45 15.56 49.27 12.25
N TYR A 46 14.77 48.31 11.70
CA TYR A 46 13.29 48.36 11.79
C TYR A 46 12.83 48.32 13.24
N GLU A 47 13.30 47.37 14.05
CA GLU A 47 12.99 47.26 15.48
C GLU A 47 13.37 48.55 16.22
N LYS A 48 14.60 49.04 16.00
CA LYS A 48 15.11 50.27 16.63
C LYS A 48 14.22 51.49 16.43
N TYR A 49 13.82 51.76 15.18
CA TYR A 49 12.99 52.91 14.87
C TYR A 49 11.54 52.72 15.31
N CYS A 50 11.00 51.51 15.24
CA CYS A 50 9.70 51.20 15.81
C CYS A 50 9.67 51.38 17.34
N LEU A 51 10.72 50.91 18.05
CA LEU A 51 10.84 51.13 19.52
C LEU A 51 10.91 52.62 19.88
N LYS A 52 11.67 53.43 19.13
CA LYS A 52 11.76 54.86 19.36
C LYS A 52 10.40 55.55 19.20
N ALA A 53 9.68 55.27 18.13
CA ALA A 53 8.36 55.84 17.87
C ALA A 53 7.29 55.36 18.91
N ALA A 54 7.31 54.08 19.25
CA ALA A 54 6.37 53.51 20.23
C ALA A 54 6.56 54.07 21.64
N ASN A 55 7.82 54.33 22.06
CA ASN A 55 8.16 54.99 23.33
C ASN A 55 7.76 56.46 23.35
N GLN A 56 7.62 57.09 22.19
CA GLN A 56 7.08 58.43 22.02
C GLN A 56 5.53 58.47 21.98
N GLY A 57 4.89 57.31 22.13
CA GLY A 57 3.44 57.18 22.21
C GLY A 57 2.73 56.78 20.89
N GLU A 58 3.46 56.66 19.78
CA GLU A 58 2.89 56.31 18.46
C GLU A 58 2.22 54.94 18.46
N ASN A 59 0.90 54.90 18.33
CA ASN A 59 0.15 53.63 18.35
C ASN A 59 0.43 52.76 17.14
N ILE A 60 0.71 53.33 15.97
CA ILE A 60 1.11 52.62 14.76
C ILE A 60 2.42 51.86 15.00
N ALA A 61 3.37 52.46 15.69
CA ALA A 61 4.65 51.81 16.00
C ALA A 61 4.49 50.67 17.03
N LYS A 62 3.60 50.83 18.03
CA LYS A 62 3.25 49.76 18.98
C LYS A 62 2.65 48.54 18.23
N LYS A 63 1.72 48.80 17.29
CA LYS A 63 1.13 47.82 16.41
C LYS A 63 2.20 47.08 15.56
N SER A 64 3.08 47.85 14.92
CA SER A 64 4.18 47.32 14.11
C SER A 64 5.11 46.42 14.91
N LEU A 65 5.42 46.78 16.18
CA LEU A 65 6.23 45.95 17.06
C LEU A 65 5.53 44.65 17.47
N ALA A 66 4.25 44.69 17.80
CA ALA A 66 3.49 43.49 18.12
C ALA A 66 3.49 42.50 16.93
N ILE A 67 3.26 43.00 15.72
CA ILE A 67 3.30 42.21 14.48
C ILE A 67 4.72 41.68 14.20
N PHE A 68 5.74 42.54 14.35
CA PHE A 68 7.14 42.19 14.14
C PHE A 68 7.58 41.04 15.06
N TYR A 69 7.25 41.10 16.34
CA TYR A 69 7.60 40.04 17.28
C TYR A 69 6.76 38.78 17.10
N ALA A 70 5.53 38.89 16.61
CA ALA A 70 4.77 37.72 16.18
C ALA A 70 5.45 36.96 15.01
N LYS A 71 5.90 37.73 14.00
CA LYS A 71 6.65 37.16 12.83
C LYS A 71 7.99 36.55 13.26
N ASN A 72 8.69 37.16 14.23
CA ASN A 72 9.99 36.73 14.73
C ASN A 72 9.90 35.72 15.89
N ASN A 73 8.74 35.12 16.10
CA ASN A 73 8.50 34.05 17.07
C ASN A 73 8.87 34.41 18.53
N ASN A 74 8.61 35.67 18.95
CA ASN A 74 8.88 36.17 20.28
C ASN A 74 7.58 36.57 21.02
N GLU A 75 7.00 35.56 21.71
CA GLU A 75 5.70 35.72 22.41
C GLU A 75 5.74 36.80 23.49
N GLU A 76 6.81 36.82 24.29
CA GLU A 76 6.94 37.75 25.40
C GLU A 76 6.84 39.20 24.93
N LYS A 77 7.66 39.60 23.97
CA LYS A 77 7.68 40.93 23.40
C LYS A 77 6.41 41.21 22.57
N MET A 78 5.88 40.23 21.84
CA MET A 78 4.60 40.38 21.14
C MET A 78 3.48 40.74 22.10
N LEU A 79 3.33 40.04 23.22
CA LEU A 79 2.32 40.31 24.25
C LEU A 79 2.59 41.61 24.99
N GLU A 80 3.87 41.95 25.25
CA GLU A 80 4.24 43.24 25.84
C GLU A 80 3.70 44.41 25.03
N TRP A 81 3.94 44.43 23.72
CA TRP A 81 3.48 45.51 22.83
C TRP A 81 2.00 45.43 22.53
N TYR A 82 1.42 44.24 22.38
CA TYR A 82 -0.03 44.09 22.30
C TYR A 82 -0.74 44.71 23.52
N ASN A 83 -0.24 44.48 24.74
CA ASN A 83 -0.79 45.04 25.96
C ASN A 83 -0.65 46.55 26.06
N LYS A 84 0.21 47.17 25.30
CA LYS A 84 0.38 48.65 25.22
C LYS A 84 -0.45 49.31 24.12
N LEU A 85 -1.17 48.54 23.29
CA LEU A 85 -2.05 49.08 22.25
C LEU A 85 -3.25 49.78 22.88
N ASP A 86 -3.69 50.87 22.23
CA ASP A 86 -4.89 51.58 22.59
C ASP A 86 -6.14 50.78 22.19
N ASP A 87 -6.09 50.12 21.05
CA ASP A 87 -7.11 49.20 20.55
C ASP A 87 -6.64 47.74 20.60
N LYS A 88 -7.26 46.94 21.50
CA LYS A 88 -6.97 45.50 21.65
C LYS A 88 -7.64 44.61 20.59
N GLU A 89 -8.57 45.18 19.85
CA GLU A 89 -9.33 44.49 18.82
C GLU A 89 -8.83 44.84 17.41
N ASP A 90 -7.62 45.45 17.30
CA ASP A 90 -7.00 45.75 16.01
C ASP A 90 -6.85 44.48 15.17
N TYR A 91 -7.50 44.49 14.03
CA TYR A 91 -7.62 43.35 13.14
C TYR A 91 -6.26 42.75 12.70
N ASP A 92 -5.34 43.65 12.29
CA ASP A 92 -4.07 43.14 11.74
C ASP A 92 -3.22 42.48 12.83
N VAL A 93 -3.21 43.08 14.04
CA VAL A 93 -2.48 42.49 15.18
C VAL A 93 -3.08 41.15 15.56
N LEU A 94 -4.40 41.07 15.68
CA LEU A 94 -5.09 39.82 16.01
C LEU A 94 -4.86 38.76 14.96
N ALA A 95 -4.86 39.11 13.66
CA ALA A 95 -4.59 38.17 12.59
C ALA A 95 -3.15 37.58 12.64
N TYR A 96 -2.14 38.43 12.89
CA TYR A 96 -0.77 37.98 13.07
C TYR A 96 -0.57 37.14 14.34
N MET A 97 -1.22 37.50 15.44
CA MET A 97 -1.21 36.71 16.67
C MET A 97 -1.88 35.35 16.48
N SER A 98 -2.99 35.33 15.76
CA SER A 98 -3.64 34.05 15.41
C SER A 98 -2.71 33.11 14.61
N ASN A 99 -2.04 33.66 13.59
CA ASN A 99 -1.06 32.90 12.83
C ASN A 99 0.12 32.44 13.70
N TYR A 100 0.62 33.29 14.58
CA TYR A 100 1.67 32.91 15.52
C TYR A 100 1.24 31.72 16.39
N TYR A 101 0.06 31.76 17.01
CA TYR A 101 -0.44 30.68 17.85
C TYR A 101 -0.79 29.40 17.05
N MET A 102 -1.16 29.54 15.79
CA MET A 102 -1.33 28.40 14.88
C MET A 102 -0.01 27.65 14.69
N PHE A 103 1.10 28.37 14.46
CA PHE A 103 2.44 27.77 14.35
C PHE A 103 2.98 27.19 15.66
N GLN A 104 2.44 27.61 16.82
CA GLN A 104 2.78 27.06 18.13
C GLN A 104 1.84 25.95 18.59
N ASP A 105 0.96 25.46 17.71
CA ASP A 105 -0.07 24.46 18.03
C ASP A 105 -0.99 24.84 19.21
N ASN A 106 -1.14 26.13 19.48
CA ASN A 106 -1.99 26.64 20.54
C ASN A 106 -3.39 27.00 20.02
N TYR A 107 -4.16 25.96 19.71
CA TYR A 107 -5.48 26.08 19.08
C TYR A 107 -6.50 26.79 19.94
N ASP A 108 -6.40 26.74 21.26
CA ASP A 108 -7.29 27.48 22.16
C ASP A 108 -7.14 28.99 21.97
N LYS A 109 -5.92 29.50 21.92
CA LYS A 109 -5.68 30.93 21.64
C LYS A 109 -6.07 31.31 20.21
N VAL A 110 -5.85 30.42 19.24
CA VAL A 110 -6.33 30.61 17.86
C VAL A 110 -7.84 30.82 17.86
N LYS A 111 -8.59 29.95 18.54
CA LYS A 111 -10.07 30.07 18.63
C LYS A 111 -10.50 31.35 19.31
N GLU A 112 -9.93 31.68 20.47
CA GLU A 112 -10.22 32.91 21.22
C GLU A 112 -10.06 34.17 20.35
N ILE A 113 -8.92 34.30 19.68
CA ILE A 113 -8.59 35.43 18.82
C ILE A 113 -9.55 35.53 17.63
N ASN A 114 -9.78 34.43 16.93
CA ASN A 114 -10.62 34.45 15.74
C ASN A 114 -12.11 34.65 16.07
N PHE A 115 -12.58 34.20 17.23
CA PHE A 115 -13.91 34.58 17.72
C PHE A 115 -14.01 36.09 18.01
N THR A 116 -12.96 36.70 18.52
CA THR A 116 -12.90 38.16 18.71
C THR A 116 -12.97 38.88 17.36
N ILE A 117 -12.21 38.43 16.37
CA ILE A 117 -12.28 38.99 15.01
C ILE A 117 -13.69 38.89 14.44
N LEU A 118 -14.33 37.70 14.50
CA LEU A 118 -15.67 37.48 13.98
C LEU A 118 -16.77 38.25 14.71
N LYS A 119 -16.60 38.54 16.01
CA LYS A 119 -17.52 39.39 16.76
C LYS A 119 -17.58 40.79 16.18
N ASN A 120 -16.42 41.31 15.73
CA ASN A 120 -16.29 42.68 15.22
C ASN A 120 -16.53 42.74 13.70
N LYS A 121 -16.18 41.70 12.97
CA LYS A 121 -16.27 41.60 11.52
C LYS A 121 -16.85 40.26 11.13
N LYS A 122 -18.18 40.17 11.11
CA LYS A 122 -18.92 38.93 10.87
C LYS A 122 -18.69 38.34 9.47
N ASP A 123 -18.36 39.16 8.49
CA ASP A 123 -18.09 38.83 7.11
C ASP A 123 -16.59 38.62 6.81
N ASP A 124 -15.77 38.49 7.87
CA ASP A 124 -14.36 38.16 7.68
C ASP A 124 -14.20 36.78 7.01
N LYS A 125 -13.33 36.73 6.01
CA LYS A 125 -13.12 35.51 5.22
C LYS A 125 -11.99 34.63 5.74
N TYR A 126 -11.08 35.19 6.55
CA TYR A 126 -9.90 34.47 7.04
C TYR A 126 -10.10 33.86 8.42
N ALA A 127 -10.72 34.59 9.35
CA ALA A 127 -10.95 34.10 10.70
C ALA A 127 -11.75 32.78 10.77
N PRO A 128 -12.82 32.56 9.96
CA PRO A 128 -13.47 31.27 9.94
C PRO A 128 -12.57 30.15 9.40
N ASN A 129 -11.67 30.45 8.44
CA ASN A 129 -10.70 29.44 7.98
C ASN A 129 -9.74 29.00 9.09
N CYS A 130 -9.22 29.95 9.88
CA CYS A 130 -8.36 29.65 11.02
C CYS A 130 -9.10 28.83 12.09
N LEU A 131 -10.37 29.14 12.35
CA LEU A 131 -11.21 28.34 13.24
C LEU A 131 -11.41 26.92 12.68
N GLY A 132 -11.71 26.81 11.40
CA GLY A 132 -11.85 25.52 10.72
C GLY A 132 -10.58 24.67 10.82
N ASP A 133 -9.41 25.29 10.63
CA ASP A 133 -8.11 24.61 10.76
C ASP A 133 -7.87 24.13 12.21
N ALA A 134 -8.14 24.99 13.20
CA ALA A 134 -7.98 24.64 14.61
C ALA A 134 -8.86 23.44 14.99
N TYR A 135 -10.13 23.46 14.60
CA TYR A 135 -11.05 22.34 14.85
C TYR A 135 -10.68 21.08 14.04
N PHE A 136 -10.14 21.24 12.82
CA PHE A 136 -9.70 20.10 12.01
C PHE A 136 -8.57 19.32 12.69
N VAL A 137 -7.59 20.03 13.25
CA VAL A 137 -6.46 19.39 13.94
C VAL A 137 -6.89 18.70 15.26
N GLU A 138 -7.94 19.22 15.90
CA GLU A 138 -8.53 18.59 17.09
C GLU A 138 -9.53 17.46 16.77
N ASP A 139 -9.65 17.04 15.50
CA ASP A 139 -10.62 16.04 15.00
C ASP A 139 -12.10 16.43 15.24
N ASP A 140 -12.40 17.70 15.55
CA ASP A 140 -13.76 18.21 15.62
C ASP A 140 -14.25 18.61 14.21
N PHE A 141 -14.50 17.58 13.40
CA PHE A 141 -14.87 17.76 12.01
C PHE A 141 -16.21 18.45 11.79
N GLU A 142 -17.11 18.42 12.76
CA GLU A 142 -18.40 19.12 12.68
C GLU A 142 -18.21 20.64 12.74
N ASN A 143 -17.46 21.12 13.73
CA ASN A 143 -17.14 22.54 13.82
C ASN A 143 -16.20 23.00 12.71
N SER A 144 -15.23 22.17 12.32
CA SER A 144 -14.35 22.44 11.17
C SER A 144 -15.17 22.70 9.89
N GLU A 145 -16.11 21.82 9.58
CA GLU A 145 -17.02 21.98 8.42
C GLU A 145 -17.83 23.26 8.49
N LYS A 146 -18.41 23.54 9.66
CA LYS A 146 -19.21 24.75 9.90
C LYS A 146 -18.41 26.02 9.56
N TYR A 147 -17.19 26.11 10.07
CA TYR A 147 -16.38 27.32 9.87
C TYR A 147 -15.78 27.41 8.47
N TYR A 148 -15.38 26.31 7.83
CA TYR A 148 -14.98 26.36 6.43
C TYR A 148 -16.14 26.76 5.49
N LYS A 149 -17.37 26.33 5.78
CA LYS A 149 -18.55 26.80 5.02
C LYS A 149 -18.79 28.28 5.21
N MET A 150 -18.68 28.78 6.43
CA MET A 150 -18.77 30.21 6.72
C MET A 150 -17.70 31.01 5.97
N ALA A 151 -16.45 30.53 5.94
CA ALA A 151 -15.37 31.15 5.19
C ALA A 151 -15.65 31.17 3.67
N LEU A 152 -16.21 30.08 3.15
CA LEU A 152 -16.61 29.99 1.74
C LEU A 152 -17.73 30.99 1.39
N GLU A 153 -18.74 31.09 2.25
CA GLU A 153 -19.83 32.06 2.12
C GLU A 153 -19.31 33.52 2.19
N ASN A 154 -18.31 33.78 3.00
CA ASN A 154 -17.63 35.07 3.13
C ASN A 154 -16.63 35.33 1.97
N GLY A 155 -16.53 34.41 0.97
CA GLY A 155 -15.70 34.60 -0.22
C GLY A 155 -14.21 34.29 -0.02
N SER A 156 -13.86 33.41 0.90
CA SER A 156 -12.48 32.91 1.00
C SER A 156 -12.16 31.93 -0.13
N PRO A 157 -11.09 32.14 -0.90
CA PRO A 157 -10.75 31.27 -2.03
C PRO A 157 -10.31 29.86 -1.58
N ASP A 158 -9.67 29.74 -0.40
CA ASP A 158 -9.04 28.51 0.07
C ASP A 158 -10.01 27.56 0.77
N SER A 159 -11.18 28.07 1.18
CA SER A 159 -12.15 27.31 1.99
C SER A 159 -12.70 26.10 1.28
N LYS A 160 -12.82 26.19 -0.04
CA LYS A 160 -13.29 25.08 -0.89
C LYS A 160 -12.31 23.90 -0.85
N ASP A 161 -11.01 24.17 -0.98
CA ASP A 161 -9.97 23.14 -0.93
C ASP A 161 -9.89 22.53 0.48
N LYS A 162 -10.09 23.34 1.51
CA LYS A 162 -10.18 22.85 2.90
C LYS A 162 -11.39 21.95 3.12
N LEU A 163 -12.55 22.29 2.57
CA LEU A 163 -13.74 21.42 2.60
C LEU A 163 -13.52 20.12 1.82
N PHE A 164 -12.85 20.16 0.66
CA PHE A 164 -12.48 18.94 -0.05
C PHE A 164 -11.58 18.04 0.79
N ASN A 165 -10.54 18.61 1.41
CA ASN A 165 -9.65 17.87 2.31
C ASN A 165 -10.41 17.27 3.49
N LEU A 166 -11.29 18.03 4.14
CA LEU A 166 -12.13 17.56 5.24
C LEU A 166 -13.00 16.38 4.83
N TYR A 167 -13.71 16.48 3.70
CA TYR A 167 -14.59 15.40 3.24
C TYR A 167 -13.81 14.18 2.75
N GLN A 168 -12.62 14.38 2.22
CA GLN A 168 -11.71 13.28 1.88
C GLN A 168 -11.22 12.55 3.13
N THR A 169 -10.76 13.29 4.13
CA THR A 169 -10.28 12.75 5.41
C THR A 169 -11.37 12.00 6.16
N THR A 170 -12.59 12.55 6.20
CA THR A 170 -13.74 11.93 6.87
C THR A 170 -14.42 10.84 6.03
N GLY A 171 -14.04 10.67 4.77
CA GLY A 171 -14.69 9.75 3.85
C GLY A 171 -16.13 10.11 3.50
N ASN A 172 -16.54 11.39 3.67
CA ASN A 172 -17.89 11.84 3.39
C ASN A 172 -18.09 12.16 1.91
N ILE A 173 -18.25 11.11 1.11
CA ILE A 173 -18.35 11.20 -0.36
C ILE A 173 -19.54 12.03 -0.81
N GLU A 174 -20.67 11.93 -0.12
CA GLU A 174 -21.89 12.64 -0.54
C GLU A 174 -21.68 14.16 -0.46
N LYS A 175 -21.15 14.66 0.64
CA LYS A 175 -20.84 16.09 0.78
C LYS A 175 -19.74 16.56 -0.18
N PHE A 176 -18.73 15.70 -0.42
CA PHE A 176 -17.70 15.97 -1.42
C PHE A 176 -18.31 16.12 -2.81
N ARG A 177 -19.19 15.17 -3.21
CA ARG A 177 -19.90 15.22 -4.49
C ARG A 177 -20.77 16.46 -4.61
N GLU A 178 -21.57 16.78 -3.59
CA GLU A 178 -22.42 17.97 -3.58
C GLU A 178 -21.62 19.27 -3.77
N LEU A 179 -20.44 19.34 -3.19
CA LEU A 179 -19.55 20.51 -3.34
C LEU A 179 -19.06 20.65 -4.78
N ILE A 180 -18.69 19.54 -5.43
CA ILE A 180 -18.30 19.52 -6.86
C ILE A 180 -19.48 19.86 -7.78
N GLU A 181 -20.66 19.28 -7.52
CA GLU A 181 -21.83 19.49 -8.39
C GLU A 181 -22.33 20.94 -8.36
N LYS A 182 -22.15 21.64 -7.24
CA LYS A 182 -22.46 23.07 -7.08
C LYS A 182 -21.40 23.99 -7.68
N ASP A 183 -20.23 23.48 -7.98
CA ASP A 183 -19.13 24.26 -8.52
C ASP A 183 -19.23 24.42 -10.04
N GLU A 184 -19.41 25.64 -10.52
CA GLU A 184 -19.43 25.96 -11.94
C GLU A 184 -18.05 25.78 -12.62
N THR A 185 -16.96 25.86 -11.82
CA THR A 185 -15.57 25.77 -12.29
C THR A 185 -14.95 24.41 -11.97
N LYS A 186 -15.64 23.32 -12.32
CA LYS A 186 -15.16 21.95 -12.05
C LYS A 186 -13.71 21.77 -12.48
N ARG A 187 -12.86 21.36 -11.53
CA ARG A 187 -11.46 21.04 -11.80
C ARG A 187 -11.30 19.53 -12.03
N GLY A 188 -10.50 19.15 -13.02
CA GLY A 188 -10.23 17.73 -13.30
C GLY A 188 -9.65 16.99 -12.10
N GLU A 189 -8.87 17.67 -11.27
CA GLU A 189 -8.29 17.16 -10.03
C GLU A 189 -9.34 16.82 -8.97
N ASP A 190 -10.36 17.67 -8.79
CA ASP A 190 -11.45 17.42 -7.82
C ASP A 190 -12.26 16.18 -8.24
N LEU A 191 -12.54 16.04 -9.54
CA LEU A 191 -13.22 14.89 -10.10
C LEU A 191 -12.38 13.60 -9.95
N LEU A 192 -11.05 13.71 -10.12
CA LEU A 192 -10.12 12.62 -9.90
C LEU A 192 -10.19 12.16 -8.44
N SER A 193 -10.14 13.11 -7.51
CA SER A 193 -10.20 12.85 -6.06
C SER A 193 -11.53 12.20 -5.67
N LEU A 194 -12.65 12.65 -6.23
CA LEU A 194 -13.95 12.01 -6.02
C LEU A 194 -13.98 10.58 -6.58
N GLY A 195 -13.41 10.36 -7.75
CA GLY A 195 -13.23 9.02 -8.32
C GLY A 195 -12.42 8.11 -7.40
N ASN A 196 -11.33 8.61 -6.80
CA ASN A 196 -10.51 7.87 -5.84
C ASN A 196 -11.33 7.46 -4.59
N LEU A 197 -12.17 8.33 -4.06
CA LEU A 197 -13.00 8.01 -2.90
C LEU A 197 -14.00 6.87 -3.22
N TYR A 198 -14.64 6.90 -4.39
CA TYR A 198 -15.51 5.81 -4.82
C TYR A 198 -14.74 4.51 -5.09
N PHE A 199 -13.53 4.61 -5.66
CA PHE A 199 -12.65 3.46 -5.86
C PHE A 199 -12.30 2.75 -4.55
N HIS A 200 -11.90 3.50 -3.51
CA HIS A 200 -11.60 2.95 -2.18
C HIS A 200 -12.83 2.29 -1.52
N LYS A 201 -14.02 2.79 -1.79
CA LYS A 201 -15.27 2.12 -1.39
C LYS A 201 -15.65 0.92 -2.27
N LYS A 202 -14.85 0.60 -3.28
CA LYS A 202 -15.10 -0.45 -4.28
C LYS A 202 -16.37 -0.20 -5.13
N ASP A 203 -16.86 1.03 -5.17
CA ASP A 203 -17.90 1.44 -6.12
C ASP A 203 -17.24 1.81 -7.46
N TYR A 204 -16.80 0.79 -8.16
CA TYR A 204 -16.06 0.94 -9.41
C TYR A 204 -16.88 1.63 -10.51
N LYS A 205 -18.22 1.50 -10.47
CA LYS A 205 -19.12 2.16 -11.43
C LYS A 205 -19.10 3.68 -11.25
N MET A 206 -19.18 4.15 -10.02
CA MET A 206 -19.11 5.57 -9.74
C MET A 206 -17.68 6.11 -9.91
N ALA A 207 -16.66 5.33 -9.54
CA ALA A 207 -15.27 5.69 -9.81
C ALA A 207 -15.02 5.89 -11.32
N GLU A 208 -15.44 4.94 -12.15
CA GLU A 208 -15.37 5.05 -13.63
C GLU A 208 -16.02 6.34 -14.12
N LYS A 209 -17.23 6.65 -13.66
CA LYS A 209 -17.96 7.86 -14.05
C LYS A 209 -17.13 9.12 -13.82
N TRP A 210 -16.59 9.28 -12.60
CA TRP A 210 -15.90 10.49 -12.21
C TRP A 210 -14.50 10.59 -12.83
N TYR A 211 -13.79 9.49 -13.04
CA TYR A 211 -12.54 9.48 -13.79
C TYR A 211 -12.76 9.85 -15.26
N LEU A 212 -13.84 9.39 -15.91
CA LEU A 212 -14.17 9.78 -17.27
C LEU A 212 -14.50 11.28 -17.40
N GLU A 213 -15.19 11.85 -16.39
CA GLU A 213 -15.43 13.30 -16.37
C GLU A 213 -14.13 14.09 -16.16
N SER A 214 -13.22 13.61 -15.29
CA SER A 214 -11.88 14.19 -15.11
C SER A 214 -11.05 14.14 -16.40
N GLU A 215 -11.08 13.00 -17.11
CA GLU A 215 -10.40 12.84 -18.40
C GLU A 215 -10.91 13.82 -19.46
N LYS A 216 -12.23 14.04 -19.55
CA LYS A 216 -12.83 15.01 -20.47
C LYS A 216 -12.35 16.44 -20.25
N LEU A 217 -11.98 16.79 -19.02
CA LEU A 217 -11.38 18.07 -18.67
C LEU A 217 -9.86 18.12 -18.95
N GLY A 218 -9.30 17.07 -19.57
CA GLY A 218 -7.91 17.00 -19.96
C GLY A 218 -6.96 16.49 -18.88
N PHE A 219 -7.48 15.98 -17.74
CA PHE A 219 -6.67 15.43 -16.67
C PHE A 219 -6.27 13.99 -17.00
N LEU A 220 -5.12 13.83 -17.63
CA LEU A 220 -4.69 12.55 -18.22
C LEU A 220 -4.37 11.47 -17.18
N GLU A 221 -4.06 11.85 -15.93
CA GLU A 221 -3.86 10.95 -14.80
C GLU A 221 -5.09 10.08 -14.52
N ALA A 222 -6.28 10.59 -14.84
CA ALA A 222 -7.52 9.81 -14.75
C ALA A 222 -7.50 8.52 -15.57
N LYS A 223 -6.74 8.49 -16.69
CA LYS A 223 -6.56 7.28 -17.51
C LYS A 223 -5.87 6.15 -16.75
N TYR A 224 -4.88 6.49 -15.93
CA TYR A 224 -4.20 5.50 -15.09
C TYR A 224 -5.18 4.84 -14.10
N ASN A 225 -6.01 5.66 -13.46
CA ASN A 225 -7.02 5.17 -12.53
C ASN A 225 -8.14 4.39 -13.23
N LEU A 226 -8.55 4.80 -14.45
CA LEU A 226 -9.47 4.01 -15.27
C LEU A 226 -8.89 2.64 -15.63
N GLY A 227 -7.62 2.58 -16.01
CA GLY A 227 -6.92 1.30 -16.21
C GLY A 227 -6.99 0.41 -14.97
N TYR A 228 -6.82 1.00 -13.78
CA TYR A 228 -6.89 0.29 -12.52
C TYR A 228 -8.33 -0.18 -12.19
N VAL A 229 -9.34 0.66 -12.40
CA VAL A 229 -10.76 0.25 -12.26
C VAL A 229 -11.06 -0.94 -13.15
N TYR A 230 -10.68 -0.90 -14.43
CA TYR A 230 -10.95 -1.99 -15.35
C TYR A 230 -10.18 -3.27 -15.00
N TYR A 231 -8.97 -3.15 -14.44
CA TYR A 231 -8.23 -4.28 -13.91
C TYR A 231 -8.98 -4.95 -12.74
N GLU A 232 -9.44 -4.18 -11.75
CA GLU A 232 -10.15 -4.68 -10.58
C GLU A 232 -11.48 -5.37 -10.91
N ILE A 233 -12.19 -4.89 -11.93
CA ILE A 233 -13.44 -5.54 -12.40
C ILE A 233 -13.19 -6.68 -13.41
N GLY A 234 -11.93 -7.02 -13.70
CA GLY A 234 -11.55 -8.11 -14.60
C GLY A 234 -11.71 -7.80 -16.10
N ASN A 235 -11.92 -6.53 -16.48
CA ASN A 235 -11.96 -6.13 -17.89
C ASN A 235 -10.56 -5.80 -18.38
N PHE A 236 -9.76 -6.86 -18.57
CA PHE A 236 -8.34 -6.73 -18.90
C PHE A 236 -8.08 -6.06 -20.26
N GLU A 237 -8.99 -6.18 -21.22
CA GLU A 237 -8.84 -5.53 -22.54
C GLU A 237 -8.89 -4.00 -22.42
N LYS A 238 -9.83 -3.48 -21.64
CA LYS A 238 -9.90 -2.04 -21.38
C LYS A 238 -8.73 -1.58 -20.49
N ALA A 239 -8.36 -2.36 -19.46
CA ALA A 239 -7.22 -2.05 -18.62
C ALA A 239 -5.93 -1.92 -19.45
N GLU A 240 -5.67 -2.88 -20.35
CA GLU A 240 -4.53 -2.85 -21.26
C GLU A 240 -4.51 -1.58 -22.09
N LYS A 241 -5.64 -1.24 -22.73
CA LYS A 241 -5.77 -0.04 -23.56
C LYS A 241 -5.42 1.24 -22.78
N TYR A 242 -6.02 1.41 -21.59
CA TYR A 242 -5.80 2.62 -20.79
C TYR A 242 -4.35 2.72 -20.30
N PHE A 243 -3.73 1.63 -19.83
CA PHE A 243 -2.32 1.66 -19.42
C PHE A 243 -1.38 1.91 -20.60
N GLN A 244 -1.66 1.40 -21.80
CA GLN A 244 -0.89 1.72 -23.00
C GLN A 244 -0.99 3.22 -23.35
N GLU A 245 -2.18 3.81 -23.27
CA GLU A 245 -2.35 5.25 -23.50
C GLU A 245 -1.60 6.11 -22.47
N VAL A 246 -1.55 5.65 -21.20
CA VAL A 246 -0.76 6.32 -20.15
C VAL A 246 0.74 6.25 -20.45
N ILE A 247 1.25 5.09 -20.87
CA ILE A 247 2.65 4.91 -21.25
C ILE A 247 3.08 5.87 -22.36
N GLU A 248 2.18 6.15 -23.29
CA GLU A 248 2.44 7.05 -24.43
C GLU A 248 2.31 8.53 -24.07
N LYS A 249 1.34 8.90 -23.23
CA LYS A 249 0.89 10.29 -23.05
C LYS A 249 1.23 10.90 -21.70
N VAL A 250 1.57 10.10 -20.69
CA VAL A 250 1.79 10.56 -19.30
C VAL A 250 3.16 10.11 -18.80
N PRO A 251 4.24 10.86 -19.14
CA PRO A 251 5.63 10.41 -18.89
C PRO A 251 5.95 10.07 -17.44
N HIS A 252 5.42 10.83 -16.48
CA HIS A 252 5.68 10.63 -15.05
C HIS A 252 4.98 9.37 -14.46
N LEU A 253 3.97 8.82 -15.12
CA LEU A 253 3.29 7.57 -14.75
C LEU A 253 3.71 6.36 -15.59
N LYS A 254 4.63 6.55 -16.55
CA LYS A 254 5.01 5.52 -17.52
C LYS A 254 5.48 4.23 -16.86
N GLU A 255 6.39 4.31 -15.90
CA GLU A 255 6.93 3.13 -15.21
C GLU A 255 5.86 2.40 -14.39
N SER A 256 5.05 3.16 -13.65
CA SER A 256 3.93 2.59 -12.89
C SER A 256 2.90 1.92 -13.81
N ALA A 257 2.60 2.53 -14.97
CA ALA A 257 1.69 1.95 -15.93
C ALA A 257 2.24 0.67 -16.59
N ILE A 258 3.56 0.60 -16.84
CA ILE A 258 4.22 -0.63 -17.32
C ILE A 258 4.08 -1.74 -16.28
N GLU A 259 4.34 -1.46 -14.99
CA GLU A 259 4.16 -2.44 -13.91
C GLU A 259 2.73 -3.00 -13.87
N LYS A 260 1.73 -2.11 -13.95
CA LYS A 260 0.32 -2.53 -13.96
C LYS A 260 -0.06 -3.30 -15.23
N LEU A 261 0.50 -2.94 -16.37
CA LEU A 261 0.28 -3.66 -17.63
C LEU A 261 0.87 -5.08 -17.58
N ILE A 262 2.03 -5.27 -16.93
CA ILE A 262 2.60 -6.60 -16.66
C ILE A 262 1.61 -7.42 -15.81
N ASN A 263 1.00 -6.82 -14.78
CA ASN A 263 0.00 -7.50 -13.96
C ASN A 263 -1.25 -7.87 -14.76
N VAL A 264 -1.70 -7.00 -15.66
CA VAL A 264 -2.80 -7.31 -16.60
C VAL A 264 -2.48 -8.55 -17.44
N TYR A 265 -1.30 -8.59 -18.06
CA TYR A 265 -0.91 -9.73 -18.89
C TYR A 265 -0.74 -11.03 -18.09
N ASN A 266 -0.18 -10.97 -16.88
CA ASN A 266 -0.11 -12.11 -15.96
C ASN A 266 -1.51 -12.61 -15.60
N SER A 267 -2.45 -11.72 -15.28
CA SER A 267 -3.82 -12.10 -14.96
C SER A 267 -4.55 -12.72 -16.15
N GLN A 268 -4.39 -12.15 -17.34
CA GLN A 268 -4.93 -12.73 -18.58
C GLN A 268 -4.35 -14.11 -18.87
N ALA A 269 -3.03 -14.27 -18.75
CA ALA A 269 -2.38 -15.56 -18.92
C ALA A 269 -2.94 -16.62 -17.97
N ASN A 270 -3.10 -16.27 -16.69
CA ASN A 270 -3.66 -17.17 -15.67
C ASN A 270 -5.11 -17.55 -15.94
N VAL A 271 -5.96 -16.59 -16.34
CA VAL A 271 -7.35 -16.88 -16.73
C VAL A 271 -7.40 -17.85 -17.90
N TYR A 272 -6.57 -17.67 -18.92
CA TYR A 272 -6.53 -18.58 -20.06
C TYR A 272 -5.90 -19.94 -19.73
N LEU A 273 -4.92 -20.00 -18.82
CA LEU A 273 -4.39 -21.25 -18.30
C LEU A 273 -5.46 -22.07 -17.58
N THR A 274 -6.24 -21.44 -16.72
CA THR A 274 -7.29 -22.11 -15.94
C THR A 274 -8.47 -22.54 -16.81
N SER A 275 -8.77 -21.79 -17.88
CA SER A 275 -9.82 -22.15 -18.85
C SER A 275 -9.37 -23.17 -19.91
N GLY A 276 -8.07 -23.50 -19.96
CA GLY A 276 -7.50 -24.42 -20.97
C GLY A 276 -7.28 -23.79 -22.35
N ASP A 277 -7.42 -22.47 -22.51
CA ASP A 277 -7.11 -21.75 -23.76
C ASP A 277 -5.59 -21.49 -23.84
N PHE A 278 -4.84 -22.56 -24.08
CA PHE A 278 -3.38 -22.51 -24.08
C PHE A 278 -2.78 -21.60 -25.17
N ASP A 279 -3.50 -21.35 -26.26
CA ASP A 279 -3.00 -20.45 -27.31
C ASP A 279 -2.99 -19.01 -26.87
N LYS A 280 -4.06 -18.56 -26.21
CA LYS A 280 -4.10 -17.21 -25.66
C LYS A 280 -3.17 -17.06 -24.46
N ALA A 281 -3.11 -18.05 -23.56
CA ALA A 281 -2.16 -18.03 -22.46
C ALA A 281 -0.72 -17.88 -22.96
N GLU A 282 -0.31 -18.68 -23.95
CA GLU A 282 1.02 -18.61 -24.56
C GLU A 282 1.32 -17.24 -25.15
N LYS A 283 0.33 -16.61 -25.81
CA LYS A 283 0.48 -15.24 -26.38
C LYS A 283 0.88 -14.24 -25.30
N TYR A 284 0.16 -14.20 -24.17
CA TYR A 284 0.44 -13.24 -23.11
C TYR A 284 1.73 -13.51 -22.37
N LEU A 285 2.04 -14.78 -22.11
CA LEU A 285 3.32 -15.18 -21.51
C LEU A 285 4.52 -14.81 -22.39
N LYS A 286 4.40 -14.95 -23.72
CA LYS A 286 5.43 -14.47 -24.65
C LYS A 286 5.63 -12.97 -24.61
N ILE A 287 4.56 -12.19 -24.54
CA ILE A 287 4.66 -10.73 -24.39
C ILE A 287 5.44 -10.39 -23.10
N LEU A 288 5.13 -11.08 -21.99
CA LEU A 288 5.83 -10.87 -20.72
C LEU A 288 7.33 -11.16 -20.82
N VAL A 289 7.69 -12.25 -21.46
CA VAL A 289 9.10 -12.64 -21.63
C VAL A 289 9.82 -11.73 -22.63
N GLU A 290 9.27 -11.57 -23.84
CA GLU A 290 9.97 -10.93 -24.96
C GLU A 290 10.01 -9.40 -24.84
N LYS A 291 8.92 -8.79 -24.38
CA LYS A 291 8.82 -7.33 -24.27
C LYS A 291 9.24 -6.79 -22.92
N TYR A 292 8.92 -7.52 -21.84
CA TYR A 292 9.14 -7.04 -20.48
C TYR A 292 10.23 -7.79 -19.72
N GLY A 293 10.78 -8.85 -20.29
CA GLY A 293 11.89 -9.60 -19.70
C GLY A 293 11.52 -10.42 -18.46
N ILE A 294 10.22 -10.76 -18.29
CA ILE A 294 9.70 -11.51 -17.13
C ILE A 294 10.00 -13.01 -17.34
N LYS A 295 11.18 -13.40 -16.93
CA LYS A 295 11.74 -14.75 -17.20
C LYS A 295 11.07 -15.85 -16.39
N GLU A 296 10.41 -15.52 -15.30
CA GLU A 296 9.59 -16.41 -14.47
C GLU A 296 8.46 -17.07 -15.25
N CYS A 297 8.11 -16.54 -16.41
CA CYS A 297 7.09 -17.11 -17.29
C CYS A 297 7.58 -18.32 -18.11
N TYR A 298 8.89 -18.62 -18.15
CA TYR A 298 9.43 -19.73 -18.94
C TYR A 298 8.87 -21.08 -18.50
N TYR A 299 8.71 -21.30 -17.20
CA TYR A 299 8.10 -22.53 -16.69
C TYR A 299 6.68 -22.73 -17.22
N ASN A 300 5.83 -21.71 -17.15
CA ASN A 300 4.46 -21.78 -17.67
C ASN A 300 4.42 -21.99 -19.19
N LEU A 301 5.30 -21.35 -19.94
CA LEU A 301 5.44 -21.58 -21.39
C LEU A 301 5.83 -23.02 -21.69
N ALA A 302 6.73 -23.59 -20.91
CA ALA A 302 7.12 -24.99 -21.04
C ALA A 302 5.93 -25.93 -20.76
N VAL A 303 5.23 -25.74 -19.63
CA VAL A 303 4.07 -26.55 -19.24
C VAL A 303 2.99 -26.57 -20.34
N ILE A 304 2.66 -25.37 -20.89
CA ILE A 304 1.71 -25.27 -22.01
C ILE A 304 2.16 -26.10 -23.21
N ASN A 305 3.43 -25.97 -23.59
CA ASN A 305 3.95 -26.68 -24.77
C ASN A 305 4.00 -28.20 -24.56
N ARG A 306 4.24 -28.67 -23.34
CA ARG A 306 4.13 -30.09 -22.97
C ARG A 306 2.70 -30.59 -23.12
N GLN A 307 1.71 -29.83 -22.66
CA GLN A 307 0.28 -30.20 -22.78
C GLN A 307 -0.20 -30.19 -24.22
N LYS A 308 0.34 -29.32 -25.07
CA LYS A 308 0.12 -29.33 -26.53
C LYS A 308 0.84 -30.46 -27.26
N GLY A 309 1.65 -31.25 -26.56
CA GLY A 309 2.48 -32.32 -27.17
C GLY A 309 3.73 -31.80 -27.92
N ASN A 310 4.05 -30.51 -27.75
CA ASN A 310 5.20 -29.89 -28.42
C ASN A 310 6.47 -30.00 -27.55
N ILE A 311 7.06 -31.19 -27.56
CA ILE A 311 8.18 -31.56 -26.68
C ILE A 311 9.43 -30.72 -26.96
N GLU A 312 9.70 -30.35 -28.23
CA GLU A 312 10.87 -29.53 -28.58
C GLU A 312 10.77 -28.11 -27.94
N LYS A 313 9.60 -27.46 -28.03
CA LYS A 313 9.40 -26.18 -27.40
C LYS A 313 9.36 -26.30 -25.87
N TYR A 314 8.83 -27.39 -25.31
CA TYR A 314 8.92 -27.65 -23.88
C TYR A 314 10.38 -27.63 -23.41
N LYS A 315 11.26 -28.42 -24.11
CA LYS A 315 12.69 -28.43 -23.79
C LYS A 315 13.35 -27.07 -23.94
N GLU A 316 13.04 -26.34 -25.01
CA GLU A 316 13.58 -24.99 -25.25
C GLU A 316 13.27 -24.05 -24.08
N TYR A 317 12.00 -23.97 -23.67
CA TYR A 317 11.59 -23.07 -22.59
C TYR A 317 12.10 -23.52 -21.22
N ILE A 318 12.12 -24.83 -20.94
CA ILE A 318 12.70 -25.36 -19.69
C ILE A 318 14.18 -24.98 -19.59
N LEU A 319 14.96 -25.15 -20.66
CA LEU A 319 16.40 -24.82 -20.66
C LEU A 319 16.61 -23.30 -20.46
N LYS A 320 15.81 -22.44 -21.09
CA LYS A 320 15.85 -21.01 -20.86
C LYS A 320 15.53 -20.65 -19.40
N GLY A 321 14.56 -21.31 -18.78
CA GLY A 321 14.27 -21.13 -17.36
C GLY A 321 15.41 -21.59 -16.47
N ILE A 322 16.07 -22.70 -16.80
CA ILE A 322 17.26 -23.19 -16.11
C ILE A 322 18.44 -22.21 -16.21
N GLU A 323 18.69 -21.65 -17.39
CA GLU A 323 19.74 -20.63 -17.59
C GLU A 323 19.50 -19.40 -16.71
N PHE A 324 18.24 -19.05 -16.51
CA PHE A 324 17.84 -17.97 -15.61
C PHE A 324 17.92 -18.37 -14.12
N GLY A 325 18.06 -19.68 -13.84
CA GLY A 325 18.17 -20.20 -12.49
C GLY A 325 16.86 -20.55 -11.80
N ASP A 326 15.78 -20.78 -12.57
CA ASP A 326 14.47 -21.18 -12.08
C ASP A 326 14.52 -22.62 -11.54
N ASN A 327 14.13 -22.81 -10.28
CA ASN A 327 14.19 -24.11 -9.61
C ASN A 327 13.05 -25.05 -10.02
N GLU A 328 11.89 -24.53 -10.42
CA GLU A 328 10.78 -25.31 -10.98
C GLU A 328 11.18 -25.90 -12.33
N CYS A 329 11.87 -25.11 -13.16
CA CYS A 329 12.42 -25.60 -14.42
C CYS A 329 13.47 -26.69 -14.20
N MET A 330 14.39 -26.54 -13.25
CA MET A 330 15.39 -27.57 -12.92
C MET A 330 14.74 -28.85 -12.46
N PHE A 331 13.75 -28.78 -11.58
CA PHE A 331 12.99 -29.91 -11.08
C PHE A 331 12.22 -30.59 -12.19
N SER A 332 11.46 -29.85 -12.98
CA SER A 332 10.67 -30.40 -14.10
C SER A 332 11.52 -31.04 -15.17
N TYR A 333 12.71 -30.47 -15.44
CA TYR A 333 13.65 -31.10 -16.40
C TYR A 333 14.20 -32.41 -15.87
N ALA A 334 14.55 -32.47 -14.58
CA ALA A 334 14.99 -33.72 -13.96
C ALA A 334 13.94 -34.83 -14.09
N LEU A 335 12.67 -34.51 -13.77
CA LEU A 335 11.57 -35.47 -13.92
C LEU A 335 11.30 -35.85 -15.39
N PHE A 336 11.47 -34.90 -16.30
CA PHE A 336 11.36 -35.17 -17.73
C PHE A 336 12.44 -36.18 -18.19
N VAL A 337 13.72 -35.96 -17.86
CA VAL A 337 14.82 -36.86 -18.18
C VAL A 337 14.57 -38.24 -17.56
N TYR A 338 14.07 -38.30 -16.32
CA TYR A 338 13.69 -39.54 -15.67
C TYR A 338 12.57 -40.28 -16.43
N SER A 339 11.55 -39.56 -16.88
CA SER A 339 10.43 -40.16 -17.63
C SER A 339 10.84 -40.70 -19.00
N GLU A 340 11.79 -40.05 -19.68
CA GLU A 340 12.30 -40.47 -20.97
C GLU A 340 13.24 -41.69 -20.86
N THR A 341 14.06 -41.73 -19.82
CA THR A 341 15.07 -42.80 -19.65
C THR A 341 14.58 -43.97 -18.83
N GLY A 342 13.55 -43.80 -18.01
CA GLY A 342 13.07 -44.78 -17.02
C GLY A 342 14.10 -45.07 -15.92
N LYS A 343 15.16 -44.26 -15.79
CA LYS A 343 16.28 -44.54 -14.89
C LYS A 343 16.72 -43.27 -14.16
N TYR A 344 17.12 -43.44 -12.90
CA TYR A 344 17.80 -42.40 -12.15
C TYR A 344 19.27 -42.27 -12.61
N THR A 345 19.51 -41.32 -13.50
CA THR A 345 20.83 -41.03 -14.08
C THR A 345 21.58 -39.96 -13.29
N GLU A 346 22.87 -39.80 -13.55
CA GLU A 346 23.67 -38.70 -12.98
C GLU A 346 23.11 -37.33 -13.35
N GLU A 347 22.51 -37.21 -14.53
CA GLU A 347 21.86 -35.95 -14.97
C GLU A 347 20.62 -35.65 -14.13
N VAL A 348 19.77 -36.63 -13.84
CA VAL A 348 18.60 -36.49 -12.96
C VAL A 348 19.06 -36.07 -11.56
N ASP A 349 20.06 -36.76 -10.99
CA ASP A 349 20.63 -36.44 -9.68
C ASP A 349 21.17 -35.02 -9.62
N MET A 350 21.91 -34.60 -10.64
CA MET A 350 22.48 -33.26 -10.74
C MET A 350 21.39 -32.17 -10.72
N TRP A 351 20.36 -32.31 -11.54
CA TRP A 351 19.30 -31.29 -11.63
C TRP A 351 18.43 -31.27 -10.40
N LEU A 352 18.10 -32.40 -9.79
CA LEU A 352 17.39 -32.45 -8.50
C LEU A 352 18.20 -31.78 -7.40
N LYS A 353 19.51 -32.01 -7.32
CA LYS A 353 20.39 -31.34 -6.34
C LYS A 353 20.42 -29.84 -6.54
N LYS A 354 20.57 -29.36 -7.77
CA LYS A 354 20.54 -27.92 -8.09
C LYS A 354 19.21 -27.28 -7.70
N ALA A 355 18.08 -27.94 -7.97
CA ALA A 355 16.78 -27.45 -7.55
C ALA A 355 16.67 -27.42 -6.01
N ALA A 356 17.12 -28.49 -5.33
CA ALA A 356 17.10 -28.58 -3.87
C ALA A 356 18.02 -27.56 -3.19
N GLU A 357 19.15 -27.19 -3.78
CA GLU A 357 20.03 -26.11 -3.32
C GLU A 357 19.36 -24.73 -3.40
N LYS A 358 18.40 -24.59 -4.30
CA LYS A 358 17.53 -23.41 -4.42
C LYS A 358 16.19 -23.56 -3.66
N ASP A 359 16.19 -24.39 -2.63
CA ASP A 359 15.05 -24.59 -1.72
C ASP A 359 13.80 -25.24 -2.36
N HIS A 360 13.94 -25.91 -3.50
CA HIS A 360 12.80 -26.65 -4.08
C HIS A 360 12.48 -27.89 -3.24
N VAL A 361 11.31 -27.87 -2.60
CA VAL A 361 10.95 -28.85 -1.56
C VAL A 361 10.70 -30.24 -2.14
N ASP A 362 10.01 -30.32 -3.28
CA ASP A 362 9.73 -31.61 -3.93
C ASP A 362 11.00 -32.22 -4.49
N ALA A 363 11.99 -31.43 -4.95
CA ALA A 363 13.28 -31.96 -5.35
C ALA A 363 14.03 -32.61 -4.17
N MET A 364 13.95 -32.02 -2.97
CA MET A 364 14.49 -32.66 -1.76
C MET A 364 13.79 -33.97 -1.43
N TYR A 365 12.46 -33.99 -1.59
CA TYR A 365 11.68 -35.22 -1.40
C TYR A 365 12.08 -36.32 -2.40
N GLU A 366 12.14 -36.00 -3.69
CA GLU A 366 12.53 -36.95 -4.76
C GLU A 366 13.95 -37.48 -4.55
N LEU A 367 14.92 -36.63 -4.15
CA LEU A 367 16.27 -37.09 -3.78
C LEU A 367 16.23 -38.09 -2.63
N GLY A 368 15.36 -37.88 -1.65
CA GLY A 368 15.15 -38.81 -0.53
C GLY A 368 14.55 -40.14 -1.01
N LEU A 369 13.57 -40.06 -1.92
CA LEU A 369 12.90 -41.24 -2.49
C LEU A 369 13.88 -42.09 -3.30
N PHE A 370 14.59 -41.50 -4.27
CA PHE A 370 15.59 -42.20 -5.06
C PHE A 370 16.75 -42.78 -4.24
N ALA A 371 17.18 -42.08 -3.19
CA ALA A 371 18.18 -42.61 -2.27
C ALA A 371 17.66 -43.83 -1.51
N SER A 372 16.39 -43.85 -1.11
CA SER A 372 15.75 -45.02 -0.48
C SER A 372 15.64 -46.20 -1.42
N GLU A 373 15.19 -45.99 -2.64
CA GLU A 373 15.11 -47.03 -3.68
C GLU A 373 16.48 -47.69 -4.01
N GLN A 374 17.55 -46.89 -3.88
CA GLN A 374 18.94 -47.38 -4.06
C GLN A 374 19.54 -47.93 -2.77
N ASN A 375 18.76 -48.14 -1.73
CA ASN A 375 19.21 -48.61 -0.41
C ASN A 375 20.27 -47.71 0.26
N ARG A 376 20.32 -46.41 -0.11
CA ARG A 376 21.18 -45.40 0.49
C ARG A 376 20.42 -44.68 1.64
N ILE A 377 20.16 -45.44 2.71
CA ILE A 377 19.22 -45.06 3.76
C ILE A 377 19.61 -43.76 4.47
N GLU A 378 20.90 -43.57 4.78
CA GLU A 378 21.36 -42.35 5.46
C GLU A 378 21.22 -41.09 4.57
N ASP A 379 21.45 -41.19 3.27
CA ASP A 379 21.20 -40.11 2.33
C ASP A 379 19.71 -39.78 2.25
N SER A 380 18.87 -40.84 2.16
CA SER A 380 17.41 -40.70 2.17
C SER A 380 16.92 -39.92 3.42
N LYS A 381 17.35 -40.34 4.62
CA LYS A 381 17.04 -39.63 5.87
C LYS A 381 17.48 -38.17 5.84
N LYS A 382 18.66 -37.90 5.31
CA LYS A 382 19.20 -36.52 5.20
C LYS A 382 18.30 -35.66 4.35
N TRP A 383 17.88 -36.12 3.18
CA TRP A 383 17.05 -35.38 2.25
C TRP A 383 15.62 -35.24 2.74
N TYR A 384 15.01 -36.30 3.28
CA TYR A 384 13.69 -36.20 3.91
C TYR A 384 13.68 -35.20 5.08
N LYS A 385 14.71 -35.17 5.93
CA LYS A 385 14.83 -34.18 6.99
C LYS A 385 14.89 -32.73 6.46
N LYS A 386 15.54 -32.51 5.31
CA LYS A 386 15.53 -31.20 4.66
C LYS A 386 14.13 -30.82 4.16
N ALA A 387 13.46 -31.72 3.44
CA ALA A 387 12.08 -31.50 2.97
C ALA A 387 11.11 -31.28 4.13
N ILE A 388 11.24 -32.00 5.22
CA ILE A 388 10.42 -31.87 6.44
C ILE A 388 10.59 -30.49 7.09
N ARG A 389 11.80 -29.93 7.13
CA ARG A 389 12.03 -28.57 7.67
C ARG A 389 11.26 -27.52 6.87
N LYS A 390 11.02 -27.77 5.59
CA LYS A 390 10.21 -26.94 4.70
C LYS A 390 8.71 -27.32 4.68
N GLY A 391 8.33 -28.33 5.50
CA GLY A 391 6.91 -28.68 5.71
C GLY A 391 6.36 -29.83 4.85
N HIS A 392 7.20 -30.55 4.10
CA HIS A 392 6.74 -31.62 3.23
C HIS A 392 6.19 -32.83 4.00
N THR A 393 4.88 -33.07 3.90
CA THR A 393 4.16 -34.06 4.72
C THR A 393 4.44 -35.51 4.33
N THR A 394 4.55 -35.79 3.03
CA THR A 394 4.87 -37.12 2.54
C THR A 394 6.28 -37.56 2.94
N ALA A 395 7.24 -36.63 2.98
CA ALA A 395 8.58 -36.89 3.48
C ALA A 395 8.57 -37.28 4.98
N MET A 396 7.66 -36.70 5.79
CA MET A 396 7.49 -37.10 7.20
C MET A 396 7.06 -38.55 7.28
N ASN A 397 6.09 -38.95 6.47
CA ASN A 397 5.57 -40.30 6.44
C ASN A 397 6.67 -41.31 5.98
N ASN A 398 7.40 -41.01 4.91
CA ASN A 398 8.43 -41.88 4.39
C ASN A 398 9.62 -42.03 5.36
N LEU A 399 10.01 -40.93 6.03
CA LEU A 399 11.03 -41.01 7.08
C LEU A 399 10.55 -41.82 8.28
N ALA A 400 9.26 -41.73 8.61
CA ALA A 400 8.66 -42.56 9.69
C ALA A 400 8.72 -44.04 9.34
N ASN A 401 8.42 -44.43 8.06
CA ASN A 401 8.55 -45.79 7.61
C ASN A 401 10.00 -46.31 7.78
N ILE A 402 11.00 -45.51 7.38
CA ILE A 402 12.40 -45.87 7.59
C ILE A 402 12.71 -46.11 9.07
N TYR A 403 12.25 -45.22 9.96
CA TYR A 403 12.47 -45.43 11.41
C TYR A 403 11.74 -46.66 11.95
N GLU A 404 10.59 -47.00 11.44
CA GLU A 404 9.85 -48.21 11.81
C GLU A 404 10.62 -49.48 11.40
N GLU A 405 11.13 -49.52 10.15
CA GLU A 405 11.97 -50.62 9.63
C GLU A 405 13.27 -50.78 10.48
N GLU A 406 13.83 -49.68 10.96
CA GLU A 406 14.99 -49.72 11.87
C GLU A 406 14.63 -50.08 13.33
N GLY A 407 13.35 -50.33 13.61
CA GLY A 407 12.88 -50.65 14.98
C GLY A 407 12.71 -49.42 15.90
N ASN A 408 12.95 -48.23 15.41
CA ASN A 408 12.79 -46.98 16.17
C ASN A 408 11.33 -46.50 16.15
N LYS A 409 10.45 -47.31 16.73
CA LYS A 409 9.00 -47.08 16.79
C LYS A 409 8.61 -45.69 17.36
N ARG A 410 9.40 -45.18 18.33
CA ARG A 410 9.11 -43.89 18.98
C ARG A 410 9.21 -42.70 18.02
N GLU A 411 10.29 -42.63 17.25
CA GLU A 411 10.47 -41.55 16.28
C GLU A 411 9.55 -41.73 15.05
N ALA A 412 9.27 -42.97 14.64
CA ALA A 412 8.29 -43.25 13.60
C ALA A 412 6.92 -42.70 13.99
N LEU A 413 6.38 -43.04 15.14
CA LEU A 413 5.08 -42.55 15.61
C LEU A 413 5.01 -41.02 15.69
N LYS A 414 6.06 -40.41 16.24
CA LYS A 414 6.12 -38.95 16.32
C LYS A 414 5.96 -38.27 14.94
N LEU A 415 6.58 -38.83 13.90
CA LEU A 415 6.48 -38.32 12.54
C LEU A 415 5.13 -38.65 11.90
N TYR A 416 4.57 -39.86 12.12
CA TYR A 416 3.23 -40.19 11.66
C TYR A 416 2.18 -39.24 12.23
N PHE A 417 2.22 -38.98 13.55
CA PHE A 417 1.29 -38.02 14.17
C PHE A 417 1.44 -36.61 13.57
N LYS A 418 2.69 -36.13 13.41
CA LYS A 418 2.95 -34.83 12.82
C LYS A 418 2.48 -34.71 11.38
N SER A 419 2.60 -35.79 10.59
CA SER A 419 2.11 -35.87 9.22
C SER A 419 0.58 -35.95 9.18
N ALA A 420 -0.01 -36.70 10.09
CA ALA A 420 -1.46 -36.83 10.25
C ALA A 420 -2.14 -35.51 10.67
N GLU A 421 -1.54 -34.76 11.59
CA GLU A 421 -2.00 -33.41 11.97
C GLU A 421 -2.10 -32.47 10.78
N LYS A 422 -1.30 -32.69 9.74
CA LYS A 422 -1.35 -31.97 8.47
C LYS A 422 -2.27 -32.59 7.42
N GLY A 423 -3.05 -33.59 7.80
CA GLY A 423 -4.06 -34.22 6.94
C GLY A 423 -3.53 -35.26 5.96
N ASN A 424 -2.32 -35.78 6.12
CA ASN A 424 -1.74 -36.75 5.18
C ASN A 424 -2.47 -38.12 5.27
N PRO A 425 -3.12 -38.63 4.19
CA PRO A 425 -3.86 -39.89 4.23
C PRO A 425 -2.97 -41.13 4.52
N LEU A 426 -1.72 -41.12 4.04
CA LEU A 426 -0.76 -42.19 4.31
C LEU A 426 -0.41 -42.31 5.78
N ALA A 427 -0.27 -41.18 6.45
CA ALA A 427 0.02 -41.14 7.88
C ALA A 427 -1.18 -41.63 8.71
N PHE A 428 -2.40 -41.28 8.32
CA PHE A 428 -3.61 -41.85 8.94
C PHE A 428 -3.64 -43.37 8.78
N PHE A 429 -3.35 -43.86 7.59
CA PHE A 429 -3.33 -45.31 7.31
C PHE A 429 -2.29 -46.04 8.17
N ASN A 430 -1.06 -45.50 8.25
CA ASN A 430 0.01 -46.10 9.06
C ASN A 430 -0.30 -46.06 10.56
N LEU A 431 -0.91 -45.00 11.07
CA LEU A 431 -1.42 -44.95 12.44
C LEU A 431 -2.55 -45.97 12.67
N GLY A 432 -3.45 -46.17 11.70
CA GLY A 432 -4.44 -47.22 11.73
C GLY A 432 -3.81 -48.62 11.86
N ASN A 433 -2.80 -48.91 11.05
CA ASN A 433 -2.04 -50.18 11.13
C ASN A 433 -1.36 -50.33 12.48
N TYR A 434 -0.70 -49.30 13.01
CA TYR A 434 -0.06 -49.32 14.32
C TYR A 434 -1.05 -49.65 15.43
N TYR A 435 -2.25 -49.04 15.46
CA TYR A 435 -3.24 -49.32 16.49
C TYR A 435 -3.89 -50.69 16.31
N GLU A 436 -4.08 -51.20 15.07
CA GLU A 436 -4.53 -52.57 14.82
C GLU A 436 -3.54 -53.57 15.38
N GLU A 437 -2.24 -53.42 15.15
CA GLU A 437 -1.15 -54.29 15.67
C GLU A 437 -1.09 -54.27 17.21
N ASN A 438 -1.40 -53.15 17.82
CA ASN A 438 -1.42 -53.01 19.29
C ASN A 438 -2.81 -53.36 19.89
N ASN A 439 -3.69 -54.04 19.16
CA ASN A 439 -5.04 -54.44 19.55
C ASN A 439 -5.97 -53.30 20.02
N ASN A 440 -5.66 -52.07 19.65
CA ASN A 440 -6.55 -50.92 19.88
C ASN A 440 -7.48 -50.71 18.69
N ILE A 441 -8.51 -51.57 18.60
CA ILE A 441 -9.39 -51.67 17.45
C ILE A 441 -10.19 -50.38 17.22
N GLU A 442 -10.59 -49.68 18.28
CA GLU A 442 -11.40 -48.46 18.12
C GLU A 442 -10.56 -47.32 17.49
N LEU A 443 -9.34 -47.11 17.98
CA LEU A 443 -8.46 -46.12 17.34
C LEU A 443 -8.04 -46.52 15.92
N ALA A 444 -7.82 -47.83 15.66
CA ALA A 444 -7.56 -48.30 14.33
C ALA A 444 -8.71 -47.93 13.37
N LYS A 445 -9.95 -48.21 13.75
CA LYS A 445 -11.15 -47.82 12.95
C LYS A 445 -11.23 -46.28 12.75
N GLU A 446 -10.98 -45.51 13.79
CA GLU A 446 -10.97 -44.04 13.71
C GLU A 446 -9.98 -43.55 12.65
N TYR A 447 -8.74 -44.01 12.70
CA TYR A 447 -7.70 -43.56 11.77
C TYR A 447 -7.93 -44.05 10.34
N TYR A 448 -8.41 -45.29 10.12
CA TYR A 448 -8.84 -45.72 8.79
C TYR A 448 -10.04 -44.91 8.26
N GLY A 449 -10.98 -44.50 9.14
CA GLY A 449 -12.06 -43.57 8.79
C GLY A 449 -11.53 -42.23 8.32
N LYS A 450 -10.54 -41.66 9.01
CA LYS A 450 -9.87 -40.40 8.61
C LYS A 450 -9.21 -40.48 7.23
N VAL A 451 -8.70 -41.67 6.81
CA VAL A 451 -8.22 -41.86 5.42
C VAL A 451 -9.35 -41.62 4.43
N LEU A 452 -10.53 -42.23 4.65
CA LEU A 452 -11.69 -42.08 3.76
C LEU A 452 -12.20 -40.63 3.71
N ASP A 453 -12.28 -40.00 4.87
CA ASP A 453 -12.72 -38.59 4.97
C ASP A 453 -11.77 -37.63 4.25
N SER A 454 -10.47 -37.86 4.37
CA SER A 454 -9.43 -37.01 3.74
C SER A 454 -9.38 -37.14 2.21
N LEU A 455 -9.87 -38.24 1.67
CA LEU A 455 -9.90 -38.52 0.23
C LEU A 455 -11.28 -38.31 -0.41
N LYS A 456 -12.26 -37.90 0.38
CA LYS A 456 -13.63 -37.67 -0.09
C LYS A 456 -13.67 -36.59 -1.18
N GLY A 457 -14.22 -36.97 -2.35
CA GLY A 457 -14.31 -36.07 -3.52
C GLY A 457 -13.14 -36.18 -4.49
N TYR A 458 -12.15 -37.00 -4.19
CA TYR A 458 -11.08 -37.38 -5.14
C TYR A 458 -11.38 -38.71 -5.84
N PRO A 459 -10.76 -38.96 -7.00
CA PRO A 459 -10.86 -40.30 -7.63
C PRO A 459 -10.37 -41.38 -6.69
N THR A 460 -11.06 -42.52 -6.65
CA THR A 460 -10.73 -43.68 -5.80
C THR A 460 -9.29 -44.11 -5.99
N CYS A 461 -8.52 -44.17 -4.94
CA CYS A 461 -7.11 -44.54 -4.94
C CYS A 461 -6.86 -45.84 -4.12
N LYS A 462 -5.68 -46.46 -4.32
CA LYS A 462 -5.32 -47.71 -3.67
C LYS A 462 -5.42 -47.68 -2.16
N ILE A 463 -4.95 -46.61 -1.53
CA ILE A 463 -4.97 -46.47 -0.06
C ILE A 463 -6.39 -46.37 0.49
N GLU A 464 -7.32 -45.76 -0.24
CA GLU A 464 -8.74 -45.68 0.13
C GLU A 464 -9.34 -47.08 0.14
N GLN A 465 -9.06 -47.87 -0.92
CA GLN A 465 -9.53 -49.27 -1.01
C GLN A 465 -8.98 -50.13 0.10
N GLU A 466 -7.67 -49.99 0.43
CA GLU A 466 -7.04 -50.72 1.54
C GLU A 466 -7.62 -50.31 2.89
N ALA A 467 -7.84 -49.03 3.15
CA ALA A 467 -8.47 -48.56 4.38
C ALA A 467 -9.91 -49.07 4.56
N LEU A 468 -10.69 -49.07 3.47
CA LEU A 468 -12.05 -49.63 3.45
C LEU A 468 -12.06 -51.14 3.73
N ALA A 469 -11.12 -51.90 3.13
CA ALA A 469 -10.99 -53.35 3.36
C ALA A 469 -10.62 -53.64 4.82
N LYS A 470 -9.71 -52.85 5.43
CA LYS A 470 -9.34 -52.93 6.84
C LYS A 470 -10.54 -52.68 7.76
N LEU A 471 -11.29 -51.61 7.50
CA LEU A 471 -12.50 -51.27 8.28
C LEU A 471 -13.53 -52.40 8.26
N LYS A 472 -13.85 -52.92 7.07
CA LYS A 472 -14.78 -54.06 6.92
C LYS A 472 -14.35 -55.28 7.71
N LYS A 473 -13.05 -55.64 7.65
CA LYS A 473 -12.48 -56.77 8.40
C LYS A 473 -12.63 -56.56 9.91
N LEU A 474 -12.36 -55.35 10.43
CA LEU A 474 -12.46 -55.04 11.85
C LEU A 474 -13.91 -55.00 12.34
N GLN A 475 -14.89 -54.63 11.49
CA GLN A 475 -16.31 -54.70 11.79
C GLN A 475 -16.79 -56.16 11.93
N ASN A 476 -16.52 -56.98 10.93
CA ASN A 476 -16.89 -58.39 10.93
C ASN A 476 -16.34 -59.15 12.13
N ASN A 477 -15.06 -58.93 12.51
CA ASN A 477 -14.43 -59.55 13.66
C ASN A 477 -15.05 -59.07 15.00
N SER A 478 -15.61 -57.89 15.08
CA SER A 478 -16.31 -57.41 16.28
C SER A 478 -17.72 -58.05 16.44
N GLU A 479 -18.39 -58.36 15.33
CA GLU A 479 -19.72 -59.03 15.32
C GLU A 479 -19.58 -60.53 15.70
N LEU A 480 -18.49 -61.19 15.24
CA LEU A 480 -18.19 -62.58 15.60
C LEU A 480 -17.76 -62.75 17.06
N LYS A 481 -17.31 -61.75 17.74
CA LYS A 481 -16.97 -61.80 19.20
C LYS A 481 -18.14 -61.48 20.09
N ASN A 482 -19.23 -60.88 19.57
CA ASN A 482 -20.43 -60.52 20.32
C ASN A 482 -21.58 -61.54 20.14
N ASN A 483 -21.42 -62.52 19.25
CA ASN A 483 -22.25 -63.73 19.10
C ASN A 483 -21.58 -64.95 19.74
#